data_4f7de53b785d37703ec9875b40e9cfdc
#
_entry.id   4f7de53b785d37703ec9875b40e9cfdc
#
_cell.length_a   1.000
_cell.length_b   1.000
_cell.length_c   1.000
_cell.angle_alpha   90.00
_cell.angle_beta   90.00
_cell.angle_gamma   90.00
#
_symmetry.space_group_name_H-M   'P 1'
#
loop_
_entity.id
_entity.type
_entity.pdbx_description
1 polymer ?
#
loop_
_entity_poly.entity_id
_entity_poly.type
_entity_poly.pdbx_seq_one_letter_code
_entity_poly.pdbx_strand_id
1 'polypeptide(L)'
;MQEKIFFGTYTRKSSQGVYQAILDTDKQTLSQPTPAIKIGGPTYLRLTKAGSLLAVTAKEDQGGLSSYSTTDFTVNNAVLHQGASPCYIGVDEARQLVYSANYHKGEIIVYQINADQTLTQTDSVVVTGNGPREEQDSAHVHYTDLTPDDRLAAVDLGSDRIYVYDVSDEGTLSQVSVLEMPAGYGPRHLVFAPNGQYAYLAGELSSQISTLQYDAANGSLTLLQTLPTIPADWTDHNGAAAIKMSSDGKFVYVSNRGYNSLAVFAVQTDHQLKLVQQISTAGDFPRDFALDATEKFVVCANQNTDNVTLYSRNQTTGELTCLQKDVPVPEGVCVCFAD
;
A
#
# COMPACT_ATOMS: atom_id res chain seq x y z
N MET A 1 -24.42 -5.31 -6.66
CA MET A 1 -23.37 -5.21 -7.70
C MET A 1 -22.30 -6.24 -7.40
N GLN A 2 -21.57 -6.72 -8.42
CA GLN A 2 -20.45 -7.65 -8.22
C GLN A 2 -19.15 -6.97 -8.57
N GLU A 3 -18.22 -6.95 -7.64
CA GLU A 3 -16.90 -6.34 -7.79
C GLU A 3 -15.81 -7.43 -7.70
N LYS A 4 -14.90 -7.44 -8.66
CA LYS A 4 -13.78 -8.37 -8.68
C LYS A 4 -12.67 -7.85 -7.78
N ILE A 5 -12.07 -8.74 -7.00
CA ILE A 5 -10.93 -8.46 -6.13
C ILE A 5 -9.79 -9.40 -6.48
N PHE A 6 -8.58 -8.86 -6.53
CA PHE A 6 -7.34 -9.62 -6.60
C PHE A 6 -6.62 -9.57 -5.26
N PHE A 7 -6.02 -10.69 -4.87
CA PHE A 7 -5.18 -10.82 -3.69
C PHE A 7 -3.77 -11.16 -4.11
N GLY A 8 -2.84 -10.29 -3.72
CA GLY A 8 -1.42 -10.56 -3.79
C GLY A 8 -0.97 -11.35 -2.56
N THR A 9 -0.04 -12.27 -2.75
CA THR A 9 0.37 -13.21 -1.71
C THR A 9 1.88 -13.37 -1.64
N TYR A 10 2.39 -13.84 -0.51
CA TYR A 10 3.65 -14.58 -0.52
C TYR A 10 3.42 -15.98 -1.13
N THR A 11 4.49 -16.61 -1.61
CA THR A 11 4.44 -17.99 -2.13
C THR A 11 5.47 -18.85 -1.40
N ARG A 12 5.51 -18.71 -0.07
CA ARG A 12 6.49 -19.39 0.79
C ARG A 12 6.00 -20.72 1.32
N LYS A 13 4.66 -20.91 1.33
CA LYS A 13 4.00 -22.12 1.86
C LYS A 13 3.11 -22.76 0.80
N SER A 14 1.82 -22.40 0.80
CA SER A 14 0.79 -23.07 -0.03
C SER A 14 0.24 -22.19 -1.15
N SER A 15 0.48 -20.90 -1.12
CA SER A 15 0.02 -20.00 -2.17
C SER A 15 0.72 -20.27 -3.51
N GLN A 16 -0.04 -20.12 -4.61
CA GLN A 16 0.45 -20.28 -5.97
C GLN A 16 0.70 -18.95 -6.71
N GLY A 17 0.36 -17.81 -6.10
CA GLY A 17 0.49 -16.51 -6.72
C GLY A 17 -0.69 -15.59 -6.46
N VAL A 18 -1.27 -14.97 -7.51
CA VAL A 18 -2.43 -14.09 -7.39
C VAL A 18 -3.71 -14.91 -7.28
N TYR A 19 -4.57 -14.55 -6.33
CA TYR A 19 -5.93 -15.09 -6.19
C TYR A 19 -6.95 -14.03 -6.59
N GLN A 20 -8.17 -14.47 -6.93
CA GLN A 20 -9.30 -13.59 -7.22
C GLN A 20 -10.57 -14.06 -6.50
N ALA A 21 -11.43 -13.11 -6.15
CA ALA A 21 -12.77 -13.33 -5.62
C ALA A 21 -13.73 -12.28 -6.14
N ILE A 22 -15.02 -12.48 -5.85
CA ILE A 22 -16.08 -11.52 -6.13
C ILE A 22 -16.68 -11.04 -4.81
N LEU A 23 -16.75 -9.73 -4.62
CA LEU A 23 -17.61 -9.10 -3.61
C LEU A 23 -19.01 -8.91 -4.21
N ASP A 24 -20.00 -9.59 -3.66
CA ASP A 24 -21.42 -9.33 -3.96
C ASP A 24 -21.94 -8.30 -2.96
N THR A 25 -22.02 -7.03 -3.38
CA THR A 25 -22.41 -5.92 -2.50
C THR A 25 -23.85 -5.99 -2.05
N ASP A 26 -24.74 -6.65 -2.83
CA ASP A 26 -26.16 -6.79 -2.47
C ASP A 26 -26.35 -7.87 -1.40
N LYS A 27 -25.58 -8.96 -1.51
CA LYS A 27 -25.57 -10.04 -0.52
C LYS A 27 -24.62 -9.78 0.64
N GLN A 28 -23.72 -8.80 0.50
CA GLN A 28 -22.69 -8.46 1.47
C GLN A 28 -21.77 -9.67 1.79
N THR A 29 -21.31 -10.36 0.76
CA THR A 29 -20.49 -11.56 0.87
C THR A 29 -19.34 -11.58 -0.12
N LEU A 30 -18.22 -12.18 0.28
CA LEU A 30 -17.13 -12.57 -0.60
C LEU A 30 -17.36 -14.00 -1.09
N SER A 31 -17.16 -14.22 -2.39
CA SER A 31 -17.08 -15.57 -2.95
C SER A 31 -15.83 -16.29 -2.45
N GLN A 32 -15.81 -17.63 -2.62
CA GLN A 32 -14.61 -18.43 -2.39
C GLN A 32 -13.50 -17.96 -3.34
N PRO A 33 -12.31 -17.55 -2.84
CA PRO A 33 -11.18 -17.16 -3.67
C PRO A 33 -10.62 -18.33 -4.49
N THR A 34 -10.20 -18.03 -5.71
CA THR A 34 -9.59 -19.00 -6.62
C THR A 34 -8.25 -18.48 -7.16
N PRO A 35 -7.27 -19.36 -7.45
CA PRO A 35 -6.04 -18.94 -8.13
C PRO A 35 -6.35 -18.30 -9.49
N ALA A 36 -5.70 -17.16 -9.80
CA ALA A 36 -5.84 -16.45 -11.06
C ALA A 36 -4.53 -16.48 -11.87
N ILE A 37 -3.40 -16.15 -11.26
CA ILE A 37 -2.09 -16.12 -11.91
C ILE A 37 -1.09 -16.90 -11.07
N LYS A 38 -0.39 -17.85 -11.70
CA LYS A 38 0.72 -18.56 -11.07
C LYS A 38 2.00 -17.77 -11.24
N ILE A 39 2.51 -17.21 -10.13
CA ILE A 39 3.66 -16.30 -10.11
C ILE A 39 4.32 -16.34 -8.73
N GLY A 40 5.64 -16.14 -8.67
CA GLY A 40 6.39 -16.10 -7.42
C GLY A 40 6.26 -14.75 -6.72
N GLY A 41 5.81 -14.76 -5.47
CA GLY A 41 5.80 -13.63 -4.54
C GLY A 41 5.12 -12.35 -5.02
N PRO A 42 3.89 -12.38 -5.57
CA PRO A 42 3.17 -11.17 -5.98
C PRO A 42 2.65 -10.41 -4.75
N THR A 43 3.57 -9.85 -4.00
CA THR A 43 3.29 -9.23 -2.70
C THR A 43 2.61 -7.86 -2.79
N TYR A 44 2.60 -7.24 -3.97
CA TYR A 44 1.86 -6.03 -4.26
C TYR A 44 1.31 -6.05 -5.69
N LEU A 45 0.10 -5.54 -5.85
CA LEU A 45 -0.65 -5.51 -7.10
C LEU A 45 -1.18 -4.11 -7.38
N ARG A 46 -1.23 -3.73 -8.65
CA ARG A 46 -1.93 -2.53 -9.13
C ARG A 46 -2.57 -2.80 -10.48
N LEU A 47 -3.70 -2.19 -10.71
CA LEU A 47 -4.37 -2.19 -12.01
C LEU A 47 -4.10 -0.88 -12.74
N THR A 48 -3.97 -0.96 -14.05
CA THR A 48 -3.93 0.21 -14.93
C THR A 48 -5.29 0.41 -15.59
N LYS A 49 -5.63 1.65 -15.92
CA LYS A 49 -6.87 1.97 -16.67
C LYS A 49 -6.92 1.30 -18.05
N ALA A 50 -5.77 0.98 -18.61
CA ALA A 50 -5.67 0.27 -19.89
C ALA A 50 -5.94 -1.25 -19.77
N GLY A 51 -6.22 -1.77 -18.57
CA GLY A 51 -6.58 -3.17 -18.35
C GLY A 51 -5.39 -4.10 -18.15
N SER A 52 -4.30 -3.61 -17.57
CA SER A 52 -3.19 -4.45 -17.13
C SER A 52 -3.19 -4.62 -15.61
N LEU A 53 -2.86 -5.82 -15.15
CA LEU A 53 -2.53 -6.12 -13.76
C LEU A 53 -1.00 -6.13 -13.63
N LEU A 54 -0.48 -5.16 -12.88
CA LEU A 54 0.92 -5.08 -12.50
C LEU A 54 1.13 -5.85 -11.19
N ALA A 55 2.13 -6.71 -11.15
CA ALA A 55 2.44 -7.52 -9.98
C ALA A 55 3.93 -7.48 -9.65
N VAL A 56 4.24 -7.35 -8.38
CA VAL A 56 5.58 -7.70 -7.89
C VAL A 56 5.86 -9.17 -8.25
N THR A 57 7.09 -9.46 -8.63
CA THR A 57 7.48 -10.78 -9.11
C THR A 57 8.82 -11.18 -8.53
N ALA A 58 8.90 -12.43 -8.05
CA ALA A 58 10.14 -13.11 -7.69
C ALA A 58 10.34 -14.34 -8.57
N LYS A 59 11.54 -14.51 -9.11
CA LYS A 59 11.93 -15.69 -9.86
C LYS A 59 13.38 -16.03 -9.58
N GLU A 60 13.60 -17.17 -8.93
CA GLU A 60 14.94 -17.59 -8.48
C GLU A 60 15.55 -16.51 -7.56
N ASP A 61 16.71 -15.98 -7.91
CA ASP A 61 17.43 -14.91 -7.21
C ASP A 61 17.17 -13.51 -7.79
N GLN A 62 16.12 -13.35 -8.61
CA GLN A 62 15.72 -12.10 -9.22
C GLN A 62 14.36 -11.62 -8.72
N GLY A 63 14.20 -10.31 -8.63
CA GLY A 63 12.96 -9.63 -8.28
C GLY A 63 12.67 -8.44 -9.19
N GLY A 64 11.39 -8.12 -9.37
CA GLY A 64 10.97 -7.01 -10.21
C GLY A 64 9.47 -6.93 -10.38
N LEU A 65 9.03 -6.46 -11.54
CA LEU A 65 7.62 -6.31 -11.89
C LEU A 65 7.26 -7.15 -13.11
N SER A 66 6.03 -7.67 -13.14
CA SER A 66 5.41 -8.27 -14.30
C SER A 66 4.10 -7.56 -14.63
N SER A 67 3.79 -7.45 -15.92
CA SER A 67 2.55 -6.93 -16.47
C SER A 67 1.74 -8.06 -17.10
N TYR A 68 0.45 -8.14 -16.78
CA TYR A 68 -0.50 -9.14 -17.26
C TYR A 68 -1.74 -8.47 -17.84
N SER A 69 -2.31 -9.04 -18.91
CA SER A 69 -3.65 -8.71 -19.37
C SER A 69 -4.68 -9.09 -18.31
N THR A 70 -5.64 -8.21 -18.00
CA THR A 70 -6.75 -8.54 -17.07
C THR A 70 -7.83 -9.39 -17.72
N THR A 71 -7.81 -9.55 -19.05
CA THR A 71 -8.83 -10.29 -19.80
C THR A 71 -8.63 -11.80 -19.71
N ASP A 72 -7.40 -12.25 -19.89
CA ASP A 72 -7.05 -13.68 -19.99
C ASP A 72 -5.84 -14.08 -19.13
N PHE A 73 -5.28 -13.12 -18.39
CA PHE A 73 -4.09 -13.28 -17.55
C PHE A 73 -2.83 -13.70 -18.29
N THR A 74 -2.76 -13.44 -19.60
CA THR A 74 -1.51 -13.61 -20.34
C THR A 74 -0.48 -12.57 -19.88
N VAL A 75 0.79 -13.01 -19.78
CA VAL A 75 1.89 -12.10 -19.43
C VAL A 75 2.24 -11.22 -20.63
N ASN A 76 2.25 -9.89 -20.42
CA ASN A 76 2.77 -8.94 -21.42
C ASN A 76 4.30 -8.98 -21.39
N ASN A 77 4.92 -8.74 -20.24
CA ASN A 77 6.34 -8.99 -19.97
C ASN A 77 6.66 -9.03 -18.47
N ALA A 78 7.93 -9.28 -18.16
CA ALA A 78 8.51 -9.12 -16.83
C ALA A 78 9.85 -8.38 -16.94
N VAL A 79 10.09 -7.41 -16.06
CA VAL A 79 11.37 -6.73 -15.90
C VAL A 79 11.92 -7.12 -14.52
N LEU A 80 12.99 -7.93 -14.54
CA LEU A 80 13.58 -8.51 -13.33
C LEU A 80 15.01 -8.04 -13.16
N HIS A 81 15.42 -7.85 -11.92
CA HIS A 81 16.77 -7.45 -11.51
C HIS A 81 17.30 -8.42 -10.46
N GLN A 82 18.62 -8.53 -10.39
CA GLN A 82 19.27 -9.37 -9.38
C GLN A 82 18.89 -8.95 -7.97
N GLY A 83 18.55 -9.90 -7.10
CA GLY A 83 18.26 -9.74 -5.68
C GLY A 83 16.76 -9.57 -5.38
N ALA A 84 16.47 -8.95 -4.24
CA ALA A 84 15.12 -8.89 -3.66
C ALA A 84 14.11 -8.14 -4.54
N SER A 85 12.85 -8.60 -4.51
CA SER A 85 11.73 -7.97 -5.19
C SER A 85 11.34 -6.65 -4.53
N PRO A 86 10.70 -5.72 -5.29
CA PRO A 86 10.01 -4.57 -4.73
C PRO A 86 8.91 -4.98 -3.73
N CYS A 87 8.41 -4.01 -2.97
CA CYS A 87 7.31 -4.20 -2.02
C CYS A 87 6.10 -3.28 -2.28
N TYR A 88 6.21 -2.35 -3.24
CA TYR A 88 5.15 -1.42 -3.61
C TYR A 88 5.19 -1.09 -5.11
N ILE A 89 4.02 -0.76 -5.66
CA ILE A 89 3.83 -0.30 -7.03
C ILE A 89 2.94 0.95 -7.00
N GLY A 90 3.43 2.08 -7.51
CA GLY A 90 2.65 3.27 -7.86
C GLY A 90 2.41 3.33 -9.36
N VAL A 91 1.29 3.91 -9.82
CA VAL A 91 0.95 4.05 -11.24
C VAL A 91 0.60 5.49 -11.56
N ASP A 92 1.23 6.02 -12.57
CA ASP A 92 0.94 7.31 -13.18
C ASP A 92 0.27 7.08 -14.53
N GLU A 93 -1.03 7.19 -14.53
CA GLU A 93 -1.83 7.00 -15.73
C GLU A 93 -1.67 8.12 -16.76
N ALA A 94 -1.30 9.33 -16.33
CA ALA A 94 -1.15 10.47 -17.21
C ALA A 94 0.11 10.38 -18.07
N ARG A 95 1.25 10.03 -17.45
CA ARG A 95 2.54 9.87 -18.13
C ARG A 95 2.81 8.43 -18.57
N GLN A 96 1.90 7.49 -18.24
CA GLN A 96 2.06 6.05 -18.46
C GLN A 96 3.34 5.52 -17.80
N LEU A 97 3.58 5.91 -16.54
CA LEU A 97 4.73 5.49 -15.75
C LEU A 97 4.31 4.58 -14.59
N VAL A 98 5.23 3.74 -14.17
CA VAL A 98 5.11 2.90 -12.98
C VAL A 98 6.31 3.13 -12.08
N TYR A 99 6.07 3.24 -10.79
CA TYR A 99 7.09 3.41 -9.77
C TYR A 99 7.12 2.19 -8.86
N SER A 100 8.29 1.65 -8.57
CA SER A 100 8.43 0.58 -7.60
C SER A 100 9.33 1.00 -6.44
N ALA A 101 8.94 0.60 -5.22
CA ALA A 101 9.76 0.74 -4.03
C ALA A 101 10.38 -0.61 -3.67
N ASN A 102 11.69 -0.66 -3.44
CA ASN A 102 12.39 -1.85 -3.00
C ASN A 102 12.93 -1.67 -1.59
N TYR A 103 12.31 -2.38 -0.64
CA TYR A 103 12.67 -2.34 0.77
C TYR A 103 14.11 -2.77 1.03
N HIS A 104 14.53 -3.89 0.46
CA HIS A 104 15.85 -4.48 0.76
C HIS A 104 17.02 -3.80 0.06
N LYS A 105 16.74 -2.98 -0.96
CA LYS A 105 17.78 -2.27 -1.73
C LYS A 105 17.81 -0.77 -1.49
N GLY A 106 16.82 -0.21 -0.78
CA GLY A 106 16.64 1.24 -0.68
C GLY A 106 16.46 1.89 -2.05
N GLU A 107 15.80 1.20 -2.99
CA GLU A 107 15.79 1.55 -4.41
C GLU A 107 14.38 1.93 -4.88
N ILE A 108 14.31 2.96 -5.71
CA ILE A 108 13.15 3.36 -6.50
C ILE A 108 13.48 3.08 -7.95
N ILE A 109 12.61 2.37 -8.66
CA ILE A 109 12.76 2.18 -10.12
C ILE A 109 11.53 2.74 -10.81
N VAL A 110 11.76 3.47 -11.93
CA VAL A 110 10.72 4.00 -12.81
C VAL A 110 10.67 3.16 -14.08
N TYR A 111 9.44 2.84 -14.51
CA TYR A 111 9.20 2.10 -15.75
C TYR A 111 8.21 2.88 -16.61
N GLN A 112 8.42 2.86 -17.92
CA GLN A 112 7.44 3.26 -18.93
C GLN A 112 6.48 2.10 -19.20
N ILE A 113 5.19 2.38 -19.26
CA ILE A 113 4.18 1.48 -19.84
C ILE A 113 4.15 1.73 -21.34
N ASN A 114 4.56 0.75 -22.13
CA ASN A 114 4.54 0.84 -23.58
C ASN A 114 3.13 0.66 -24.14
N ALA A 115 2.92 0.99 -25.42
CA ALA A 115 1.62 0.86 -26.10
C ALA A 115 1.07 -0.58 -26.10
N ASP A 116 1.94 -1.58 -26.07
CA ASP A 116 1.60 -3.01 -25.95
C ASP A 116 1.48 -3.50 -24.50
N GLN A 117 1.44 -2.57 -23.54
CA GLN A 117 1.35 -2.82 -22.10
C GLN A 117 2.56 -3.55 -21.49
N THR A 118 3.67 -3.62 -22.20
CA THR A 118 4.96 -4.05 -21.63
C THR A 118 5.60 -2.94 -20.82
N LEU A 119 6.48 -3.30 -19.87
CA LEU A 119 7.23 -2.37 -19.04
C LEU A 119 8.68 -2.26 -19.54
N THR A 120 9.22 -1.03 -19.56
CA THR A 120 10.64 -0.76 -19.83
C THR A 120 11.17 0.18 -18.74
N GLN A 121 12.27 -0.17 -18.07
CA GLN A 121 12.89 0.72 -17.10
C GLN A 121 13.41 1.99 -17.75
N THR A 122 13.14 3.15 -17.13
CA THR A 122 13.59 4.48 -17.58
C THR A 122 14.59 5.11 -16.63
N ASP A 123 14.39 4.94 -15.31
CA ASP A 123 15.26 5.53 -14.29
C ASP A 123 15.37 4.64 -13.05
N SER A 124 16.35 4.91 -12.20
CA SER A 124 16.45 4.34 -10.86
C SER A 124 17.20 5.26 -9.91
N VAL A 125 16.75 5.31 -8.66
CA VAL A 125 17.39 6.06 -7.58
C VAL A 125 17.59 5.12 -6.40
N VAL A 126 18.82 5.09 -5.87
CA VAL A 126 19.15 4.41 -4.62
C VAL A 126 19.33 5.46 -3.54
N VAL A 127 18.50 5.39 -2.49
CA VAL A 127 18.64 6.24 -1.31
C VAL A 127 19.49 5.53 -0.27
N THR A 128 20.13 6.31 0.59
CA THR A 128 21.02 5.80 1.64
C THR A 128 20.69 6.43 2.98
N GLY A 129 20.93 5.70 4.04
CA GLY A 129 20.71 6.14 5.41
C GLY A 129 20.46 4.96 6.31
N ASN A 130 20.27 5.24 7.58
CA ASN A 130 19.91 4.28 8.62
C ASN A 130 19.22 5.02 9.76
N GLY A 131 18.61 4.29 10.68
CA GLY A 131 17.95 4.82 11.87
C GLY A 131 18.42 4.13 13.15
N PRO A 132 17.79 4.45 14.30
CA PRO A 132 18.24 3.97 15.59
C PRO A 132 17.78 2.55 15.95
N ARG A 133 16.82 1.98 15.19
CA ARG A 133 16.26 0.66 15.47
C ARG A 133 17.00 -0.43 14.70
N GLU A 134 16.92 -1.66 15.16
CA GLU A 134 17.54 -2.82 14.52
C GLU A 134 17.02 -3.01 13.09
N GLU A 135 15.72 -2.74 12.87
CA GLU A 135 15.07 -2.82 11.56
C GLU A 135 15.44 -1.68 10.60
N GLN A 136 16.26 -0.73 11.05
CA GLN A 136 16.71 0.45 10.31
C GLN A 136 18.24 0.39 10.04
N ASP A 137 18.77 -0.79 9.74
CA ASP A 137 20.19 -1.02 9.46
C ASP A 137 20.67 -0.34 8.16
N SER A 138 19.75 -0.05 7.26
CA SER A 138 19.98 0.64 5.98
C SER A 138 18.71 1.35 5.51
N ALA A 139 18.77 2.04 4.37
CA ALA A 139 17.58 2.59 3.74
C ALA A 139 16.63 1.48 3.26
N HIS A 140 15.33 1.65 3.53
CA HIS A 140 14.27 0.69 3.25
C HIS A 140 13.08 1.39 2.61
N VAL A 141 13.14 1.70 1.31
CA VAL A 141 12.03 2.37 0.60
C VAL A 141 10.83 1.42 0.54
N HIS A 142 9.72 1.83 1.16
CA HIS A 142 8.52 1.00 1.29
C HIS A 142 7.32 1.49 0.49
N TYR A 143 7.35 2.70 -0.03
CA TYR A 143 6.24 3.31 -0.74
C TYR A 143 6.75 4.28 -1.81
N THR A 144 6.08 4.30 -2.96
CA THR A 144 6.28 5.24 -4.06
C THR A 144 4.95 5.49 -4.77
N ASP A 145 4.37 6.68 -4.63
CA ASP A 145 3.14 7.04 -5.37
C ASP A 145 3.08 8.56 -5.58
N LEU A 146 2.14 9.02 -6.42
CA LEU A 146 2.04 10.42 -6.78
C LEU A 146 1.55 11.30 -5.64
N THR A 147 2.10 12.50 -5.57
CA THR A 147 1.52 13.63 -4.86
C THR A 147 0.36 14.23 -5.66
N PRO A 148 -0.51 15.07 -5.04
CA PRO A 148 -1.65 15.69 -5.74
C PRO A 148 -1.29 16.60 -6.91
N ASP A 149 -0.04 17.04 -7.01
CA ASP A 149 0.52 17.90 -8.07
C ASP A 149 1.50 17.13 -8.97
N ASP A 150 1.32 15.81 -9.09
CA ASP A 150 2.00 14.90 -10.00
C ASP A 150 3.53 14.74 -9.78
N ARG A 151 4.04 15.08 -8.58
CA ARG A 151 5.36 14.66 -8.11
C ARG A 151 5.32 13.22 -7.59
N LEU A 152 6.49 12.64 -7.34
CA LEU A 152 6.62 11.34 -6.69
C LEU A 152 6.99 11.51 -5.22
N ALA A 153 6.18 10.98 -4.30
CA ALA A 153 6.56 10.80 -2.92
C ALA A 153 7.12 9.39 -2.70
N ALA A 154 8.30 9.28 -2.10
CA ALA A 154 8.91 8.01 -1.72
C ALA A 154 9.18 7.99 -0.21
N VAL A 155 8.74 6.91 0.46
CA VAL A 155 8.84 6.79 1.92
C VAL A 155 9.89 5.74 2.27
N ASP A 156 10.91 6.15 3.01
CA ASP A 156 12.01 5.31 3.47
C ASP A 156 11.89 5.03 4.97
N LEU A 157 11.49 3.80 5.28
CA LEU A 157 11.35 3.31 6.65
C LEU A 157 12.71 3.26 7.38
N GLY A 158 13.76 2.91 6.65
CA GLY A 158 15.07 2.64 7.25
C GLY A 158 15.80 3.90 7.69
N SER A 159 15.59 5.04 7.05
CA SER A 159 16.24 6.29 7.43
C SER A 159 15.30 7.36 8.01
N ASP A 160 14.05 6.99 8.32
CA ASP A 160 13.02 7.89 8.84
C ASP A 160 12.75 9.10 7.93
N ARG A 161 12.72 8.89 6.59
CA ARG A 161 12.60 9.98 5.62
C ARG A 161 11.47 9.80 4.62
N ILE A 162 10.93 10.94 4.16
CA ILE A 162 10.05 11.03 3.01
C ILE A 162 10.74 11.93 1.99
N TYR A 163 11.00 11.39 0.80
CA TYR A 163 11.56 12.12 -0.33
C TYR A 163 10.45 12.53 -1.27
N VAL A 164 10.56 13.71 -1.88
CA VAL A 164 9.69 14.16 -2.96
C VAL A 164 10.55 14.47 -4.18
N TYR A 165 10.12 13.98 -5.34
CA TYR A 165 10.82 14.14 -6.62
C TYR A 165 9.90 14.79 -7.64
N ASP A 166 10.44 15.73 -8.44
CA ASP A 166 9.85 16.05 -9.75
C ASP A 166 10.07 14.85 -10.69
N VAL A 167 9.08 14.60 -11.56
CA VAL A 167 9.11 13.50 -12.53
C VAL A 167 8.95 14.08 -13.93
N SER A 168 9.92 13.82 -14.82
CA SER A 168 9.79 14.20 -16.24
C SER A 168 8.80 13.29 -16.97
N ASP A 169 8.36 13.71 -18.17
CA ASP A 169 7.50 12.89 -19.03
C ASP A 169 8.17 11.57 -19.44
N GLU A 170 9.50 11.53 -19.48
CA GLU A 170 10.30 10.33 -19.77
C GLU A 170 10.60 9.48 -18.52
N GLY A 171 10.10 9.90 -17.35
CA GLY A 171 10.24 9.17 -16.11
C GLY A 171 11.57 9.38 -15.36
N THR A 172 12.30 10.46 -15.64
CA THR A 172 13.50 10.82 -14.87
C THR A 172 13.12 11.51 -13.54
N LEU A 173 13.76 11.12 -12.45
CA LEU A 173 13.52 11.66 -11.11
C LEU A 173 14.53 12.74 -10.73
N SER A 174 14.04 13.87 -10.20
CA SER A 174 14.84 14.96 -9.63
C SER A 174 14.38 15.29 -8.24
N GLN A 175 15.20 15.08 -7.20
CA GLN A 175 14.82 15.33 -5.81
C GLN A 175 14.51 16.81 -5.56
N VAL A 176 13.35 17.08 -4.98
CA VAL A 176 12.86 18.43 -4.67
C VAL A 176 12.96 18.72 -3.17
N SER A 177 12.49 17.83 -2.34
CA SER A 177 12.46 18.00 -0.89
C SER A 177 12.65 16.69 -0.14
N VAL A 178 12.97 16.80 1.16
CA VAL A 178 13.04 15.69 2.10
C VAL A 178 12.43 16.15 3.42
N LEU A 179 11.54 15.32 3.99
CA LEU A 179 11.10 15.45 5.38
C LEU A 179 11.81 14.38 6.22
N GLU A 180 12.45 14.77 7.31
CA GLU A 180 12.95 13.87 8.34
C GLU A 180 11.88 13.69 9.42
N MET A 181 11.48 12.43 9.66
CA MET A 181 10.58 12.05 10.74
C MET A 181 11.36 11.86 12.05
N PRO A 182 10.70 11.87 13.21
CA PRO A 182 11.36 11.52 14.47
C PRO A 182 12.08 10.20 14.40
N ALA A 183 13.28 10.13 14.99
CA ALA A 183 14.14 8.94 14.97
C ALA A 183 13.41 7.70 15.49
N GLY A 184 13.44 6.63 14.71
CA GLY A 184 12.75 5.36 15.04
C GLY A 184 11.26 5.35 14.73
N TYR A 185 10.74 6.34 13.98
CA TYR A 185 9.34 6.37 13.54
C TYR A 185 9.02 5.22 12.57
N GLY A 186 9.93 4.92 11.65
CA GLY A 186 9.78 3.89 10.62
C GLY A 186 8.60 4.16 9.68
N PRO A 187 8.62 5.25 8.89
CA PRO A 187 7.53 5.60 7.99
C PRO A 187 7.35 4.53 6.91
N ARG A 188 6.10 4.18 6.60
CA ARG A 188 5.82 3.04 5.73
C ARG A 188 5.01 3.39 4.49
N HIS A 189 3.77 3.76 4.64
CA HIS A 189 2.82 4.14 3.57
C HIS A 189 2.19 5.50 3.87
N LEU A 190 1.86 6.22 2.81
CA LEU A 190 1.32 7.57 2.83
C LEU A 190 0.02 7.63 2.02
N VAL A 191 -0.93 8.47 2.43
CA VAL A 191 -2.11 8.84 1.63
C VAL A 191 -2.31 10.35 1.67
N PHE A 192 -2.66 10.95 0.53
CA PHE A 192 -2.99 12.37 0.47
C PHE A 192 -4.49 12.60 0.64
N ALA A 193 -4.84 13.69 1.32
CA ALA A 193 -6.22 14.17 1.39
C ALA A 193 -6.68 14.70 0.02
N PRO A 194 -7.98 14.60 -0.33
CA PRO A 194 -8.49 15.04 -1.63
C PRO A 194 -8.28 16.54 -1.93
N ASN A 195 -8.10 17.36 -0.88
CA ASN A 195 -7.78 18.79 -1.05
C ASN A 195 -6.31 19.05 -1.47
N GLY A 196 -5.47 18.03 -1.51
CA GLY A 196 -4.07 18.12 -1.91
C GLY A 196 -3.14 18.85 -0.94
N GLN A 197 -3.63 19.30 0.21
CA GLN A 197 -2.86 20.10 1.18
C GLN A 197 -2.37 19.32 2.39
N TYR A 198 -2.88 18.13 2.60
CA TYR A 198 -2.56 17.28 3.74
C TYR A 198 -2.29 15.86 3.30
N ALA A 199 -1.47 15.18 4.08
CA ALA A 199 -1.20 13.76 3.93
C ALA A 199 -1.20 13.06 5.30
N TYR A 200 -1.45 11.76 5.29
CA TYR A 200 -1.44 10.93 6.49
C TYR A 200 -0.48 9.78 6.29
N LEU A 201 0.41 9.59 7.27
CA LEU A 201 1.56 8.71 7.21
C LEU A 201 1.45 7.62 8.28
N ALA A 202 1.56 6.37 7.89
CA ALA A 202 1.69 5.25 8.82
C ALA A 202 3.16 5.07 9.23
N GLY A 203 3.42 5.07 10.54
CA GLY A 203 4.70 4.71 11.15
C GLY A 203 4.71 3.24 11.57
N GLU A 204 5.38 2.40 10.82
CA GLU A 204 5.42 0.96 11.08
C GLU A 204 6.05 0.66 12.43
N LEU A 205 7.27 1.15 12.64
CA LEU A 205 8.07 0.79 13.81
C LEU A 205 7.59 1.47 15.10
N SER A 206 6.95 2.66 14.96
CA SER A 206 6.41 3.40 16.09
C SER A 206 4.96 3.05 16.43
N SER A 207 4.24 2.29 15.56
CA SER A 207 2.80 2.03 15.70
C SER A 207 1.98 3.32 15.81
N GLN A 208 2.29 4.29 14.95
CA GLN A 208 1.72 5.63 14.96
C GLN A 208 1.15 6.02 13.59
N ILE A 209 0.30 7.01 13.60
CA ILE A 209 -0.15 7.75 12.41
C ILE A 209 0.18 9.23 12.59
N SER A 210 0.69 9.86 11.53
CA SER A 210 0.99 11.29 11.55
C SER A 210 0.20 12.04 10.50
N THR A 211 -0.23 13.26 10.84
CA THR A 211 -0.76 14.27 9.91
C THR A 211 0.39 15.13 9.43
N LEU A 212 0.51 15.28 8.12
CA LEU A 212 1.49 16.12 7.44
C LEU A 212 0.77 17.20 6.64
N GLN A 213 1.29 18.42 6.64
CA GLN A 213 0.92 19.47 5.69
C GLN A 213 1.81 19.35 4.46
N TYR A 214 1.24 19.46 3.28
CA TYR A 214 1.93 19.45 2.00
C TYR A 214 1.85 20.82 1.35
N ASP A 215 2.99 21.36 0.90
CA ASP A 215 3.10 22.59 0.13
C ASP A 215 3.46 22.26 -1.32
N ALA A 216 2.48 22.30 -2.21
CA ALA A 216 2.66 22.02 -3.64
C ALA A 216 3.60 23.05 -4.35
N ALA A 217 3.80 24.25 -3.79
CA ALA A 217 4.69 25.25 -4.41
C ALA A 217 6.14 24.78 -4.45
N ASN A 218 6.57 23.99 -3.47
CA ASN A 218 7.96 23.53 -3.32
C ASN A 218 8.10 22.03 -3.01
N GLY A 219 6.98 21.27 -2.97
CA GLY A 219 6.95 19.84 -2.67
C GLY A 219 7.29 19.51 -1.22
N SER A 220 7.29 20.45 -0.29
CA SER A 220 7.68 20.19 1.08
C SER A 220 6.55 19.61 1.92
N LEU A 221 6.92 18.78 2.89
CA LEU A 221 6.04 18.22 3.90
C LEU A 221 6.43 18.75 5.28
N THR A 222 5.44 18.99 6.15
CA THR A 222 5.63 19.44 7.54
C THR A 222 4.80 18.59 8.48
N LEU A 223 5.41 18.03 9.53
CA LEU A 223 4.73 17.26 10.56
C LEU A 223 3.88 18.14 11.45
N LEU A 224 2.58 17.83 11.59
CA LEU A 224 1.62 18.58 12.40
C LEU A 224 1.16 17.84 13.65
N GLN A 225 0.87 16.55 13.54
CA GLN A 225 0.32 15.72 14.61
C GLN A 225 0.85 14.29 14.51
N THR A 226 0.96 13.61 15.65
CA THR A 226 1.23 12.17 15.71
C THR A 226 0.33 11.54 16.77
N LEU A 227 -0.33 10.44 16.44
CA LEU A 227 -1.22 9.67 17.32
C LEU A 227 -0.85 8.19 17.31
N PRO A 228 -1.08 7.43 18.40
CA PRO A 228 -0.93 5.98 18.39
C PRO A 228 -2.05 5.32 17.56
N THR A 229 -1.72 4.19 16.91
CA THR A 229 -2.69 3.34 16.19
C THR A 229 -3.19 2.17 17.03
N ILE A 230 -2.56 1.91 18.18
CA ILE A 230 -2.87 0.83 19.12
C ILE A 230 -3.10 1.39 20.53
N PRO A 231 -3.75 0.67 21.44
CA PRO A 231 -3.90 1.08 22.83
C PRO A 231 -2.53 1.25 23.54
N ALA A 232 -2.47 2.19 24.49
CA ALA A 232 -1.25 2.51 25.22
C ALA A 232 -0.76 1.39 26.16
N ASP A 233 -1.66 0.47 26.52
CA ASP A 233 -1.39 -0.69 27.38
C ASP A 233 -0.97 -1.94 26.60
N TRP A 234 -0.93 -1.87 25.26
CA TRP A 234 -0.38 -2.95 24.44
C TRP A 234 1.14 -2.94 24.49
N THR A 235 1.76 -4.02 24.96
CA THR A 235 3.21 -4.13 25.16
C THR A 235 3.91 -5.14 24.26
N ASP A 236 3.13 -5.97 23.54
CA ASP A 236 3.70 -6.92 22.59
C ASP A 236 4.10 -6.24 21.29
N HIS A 237 4.79 -6.98 20.42
CA HIS A 237 5.18 -6.47 19.10
C HIS A 237 3.95 -5.98 18.31
N ASN A 238 4.11 -4.84 17.67
CA ASN A 238 3.15 -4.33 16.67
C ASN A 238 3.88 -3.53 15.60
N GLY A 239 3.38 -3.63 14.36
CA GLY A 239 3.82 -2.80 13.25
C GLY A 239 2.61 -2.29 12.47
N ALA A 240 2.40 -0.96 12.42
CA ALA A 240 1.40 -0.39 11.51
C ALA A 240 1.79 -0.72 10.06
N ALA A 241 0.79 -0.99 9.20
CA ALA A 241 1.08 -1.47 7.86
C ALA A 241 0.42 -0.62 6.77
N ALA A 242 -0.74 -1.02 6.26
CA ALA A 242 -1.44 -0.26 5.24
C ALA A 242 -2.16 0.94 5.84
N ILE A 243 -2.27 2.00 5.04
CA ILE A 243 -3.09 3.17 5.32
C ILE A 243 -3.96 3.45 4.10
N LYS A 244 -5.25 3.72 4.31
CA LYS A 244 -6.20 4.11 3.26
C LYS A 244 -7.07 5.26 3.78
N MET A 245 -7.57 6.07 2.85
CA MET A 245 -8.47 7.18 3.16
C MET A 245 -9.75 7.04 2.35
N SER A 246 -10.89 7.44 2.93
CA SER A 246 -12.12 7.57 2.17
C SER A 246 -12.04 8.70 1.15
N SER A 247 -12.67 8.55 -0.02
CA SER A 247 -12.60 9.52 -1.13
C SER A 247 -13.18 10.89 -0.77
N ASP A 248 -14.09 10.95 0.22
CA ASP A 248 -14.61 12.20 0.77
C ASP A 248 -13.66 12.90 1.76
N GLY A 249 -12.51 12.30 2.05
CA GLY A 249 -11.48 12.85 2.92
C GLY A 249 -11.82 12.87 4.41
N LYS A 250 -12.89 12.17 4.84
CA LYS A 250 -13.36 12.26 6.23
C LYS A 250 -12.77 11.21 7.16
N PHE A 251 -12.30 10.08 6.64
CA PHE A 251 -11.81 8.98 7.46
C PHE A 251 -10.53 8.37 6.92
N VAL A 252 -9.62 8.06 7.84
CA VAL A 252 -8.37 7.35 7.57
C VAL A 252 -8.36 6.04 8.35
N TYR A 253 -7.91 4.99 7.70
CA TYR A 253 -7.84 3.62 8.22
C TYR A 253 -6.40 3.15 8.22
N VAL A 254 -5.96 2.48 9.31
CA VAL A 254 -4.61 1.90 9.43
C VAL A 254 -4.70 0.48 9.95
N SER A 255 -4.01 -0.46 9.31
CA SER A 255 -3.88 -1.83 9.82
C SER A 255 -2.69 -1.98 10.76
N ASN A 256 -2.84 -2.82 11.81
CA ASN A 256 -1.86 -3.07 12.85
C ASN A 256 -1.54 -4.56 12.94
N ARG A 257 -0.30 -4.94 12.63
CA ARG A 257 0.20 -6.32 12.66
C ARG A 257 0.80 -6.62 14.03
N GLY A 258 0.20 -7.48 14.77
CA GLY A 258 0.49 -7.81 16.17
C GLY A 258 -0.73 -7.54 17.04
N TYR A 259 -1.18 -6.29 17.19
CA TYR A 259 -2.48 -5.98 17.80
C TYR A 259 -3.67 -6.47 16.93
N ASN A 260 -3.40 -6.75 15.67
CA ASN A 260 -4.33 -7.38 14.70
C ASN A 260 -5.66 -6.65 14.59
N SER A 261 -5.57 -5.37 14.28
CA SER A 261 -6.72 -4.45 14.21
C SER A 261 -6.68 -3.55 12.98
N LEU A 262 -7.85 -2.99 12.64
CA LEU A 262 -7.97 -1.76 11.86
C LEU A 262 -8.28 -0.61 12.83
N ALA A 263 -7.44 0.43 12.84
CA ALA A 263 -7.70 1.68 13.54
C ALA A 263 -8.36 2.67 12.57
N VAL A 264 -9.48 3.25 12.99
CA VAL A 264 -10.28 4.21 12.22
C VAL A 264 -10.14 5.58 12.85
N PHE A 265 -9.75 6.56 12.05
CA PHE A 265 -9.61 7.95 12.47
C PHE A 265 -10.54 8.85 11.67
N ALA A 266 -11.24 9.76 12.34
CA ALA A 266 -11.98 10.84 11.71
C ALA A 266 -11.06 12.04 11.50
N VAL A 267 -11.12 12.64 10.31
CA VAL A 267 -10.44 13.89 9.98
C VAL A 267 -11.27 15.05 10.49
N GLN A 268 -10.69 15.88 11.35
CA GLN A 268 -11.34 17.05 11.93
C GLN A 268 -11.27 18.26 10.96
N THR A 269 -11.96 19.33 11.29
CA THR A 269 -12.00 20.57 10.47
C THR A 269 -10.65 21.25 10.34
N ASP A 270 -9.73 21.04 11.27
CA ASP A 270 -8.34 21.50 11.24
C ASP A 270 -7.38 20.47 10.60
N HIS A 271 -7.95 19.44 9.95
CA HIS A 271 -7.28 18.30 9.33
C HIS A 271 -6.48 17.38 10.28
N GLN A 272 -6.57 17.62 11.60
CA GLN A 272 -6.04 16.71 12.58
C GLN A 272 -6.92 15.45 12.67
N LEU A 273 -6.32 14.36 13.18
CA LEU A 273 -7.00 13.08 13.33
C LEU A 273 -7.55 12.90 14.74
N LYS A 274 -8.68 12.21 14.84
CA LYS A 274 -9.26 11.72 16.10
C LYS A 274 -9.63 10.26 15.94
N LEU A 275 -9.13 9.39 16.83
CA LEU A 275 -9.47 7.97 16.86
C LEU A 275 -10.99 7.80 17.08
N VAL A 276 -11.61 6.99 16.23
CA VAL A 276 -13.05 6.64 16.28
C VAL A 276 -13.23 5.21 16.75
N GLN A 277 -12.46 4.28 16.18
CA GLN A 277 -12.63 2.85 16.43
C GLN A 277 -11.29 2.12 16.30
N GLN A 278 -11.15 1.04 17.06
CA GLN A 278 -10.20 -0.04 16.80
C GLN A 278 -10.97 -1.34 16.75
N ILE A 279 -10.92 -2.06 15.64
CA ILE A 279 -11.67 -3.29 15.43
C ILE A 279 -10.72 -4.44 15.05
N SER A 280 -10.94 -5.61 15.65
CA SER A 280 -10.17 -6.82 15.32
C SER A 280 -10.30 -7.19 13.83
N THR A 281 -9.21 -7.65 13.22
CA THR A 281 -9.21 -8.19 11.85
C THR A 281 -9.67 -9.63 11.77
N ALA A 282 -10.00 -10.26 12.90
CA ALA A 282 -10.40 -11.66 12.99
C ALA A 282 -9.39 -12.62 12.32
N GLY A 283 -8.11 -12.26 12.39
CA GLY A 283 -6.98 -12.99 11.88
C GLY A 283 -5.67 -12.38 12.38
N ASP A 284 -4.55 -12.94 11.97
CA ASP A 284 -3.23 -12.51 12.41
C ASP A 284 -2.42 -11.87 11.28
N PHE A 285 -1.79 -10.75 11.62
CA PHE A 285 -0.89 -10.00 10.77
C PHE A 285 -1.58 -9.35 9.55
N PRO A 286 -2.56 -8.42 9.75
CA PRO A 286 -3.27 -7.71 8.68
C PRO A 286 -2.31 -6.75 7.94
N ARG A 287 -1.77 -7.21 6.79
CA ARG A 287 -0.75 -6.45 6.07
C ARG A 287 -1.32 -5.42 5.13
N ASP A 288 -2.46 -5.71 4.50
CA ASP A 288 -3.14 -4.78 3.60
C ASP A 288 -4.66 -4.94 3.68
N PHE A 289 -5.35 -3.90 3.28
CA PHE A 289 -6.80 -3.85 3.13
C PHE A 289 -7.17 -2.82 2.06
N ALA A 290 -8.37 -2.94 1.51
CA ALA A 290 -8.89 -1.99 0.54
C ALA A 290 -10.37 -1.70 0.80
N LEU A 291 -10.81 -0.47 0.43
CA LEU A 291 -12.21 -0.10 0.32
C LEU A 291 -12.71 -0.51 -1.07
N ASP A 292 -13.97 -0.93 -1.17
CA ASP A 292 -14.65 -1.16 -2.45
C ASP A 292 -14.95 0.15 -3.19
N ALA A 293 -15.34 0.10 -4.46
CA ALA A 293 -15.64 1.29 -5.26
C ALA A 293 -16.78 2.16 -4.68
N THR A 294 -17.71 1.55 -3.93
CA THR A 294 -18.80 2.28 -3.26
C THR A 294 -18.40 2.81 -1.88
N GLU A 295 -17.25 2.40 -1.37
CA GLU A 295 -16.74 2.66 -0.02
C GLU A 295 -17.70 2.26 1.11
N LYS A 296 -18.57 1.28 0.84
CA LYS A 296 -19.46 0.68 1.84
C LYS A 296 -18.87 -0.57 2.46
N PHE A 297 -17.81 -1.12 1.87
CA PHE A 297 -17.16 -2.33 2.32
C PHE A 297 -15.66 -2.15 2.42
N VAL A 298 -15.06 -2.91 3.34
CA VAL A 298 -13.60 -3.04 3.49
C VAL A 298 -13.25 -4.52 3.51
N VAL A 299 -12.25 -4.89 2.72
CA VAL A 299 -11.67 -6.24 2.72
C VAL A 299 -10.26 -6.17 3.27
N CYS A 300 -9.96 -6.97 4.31
CA CYS A 300 -8.67 -7.02 4.97
C CYS A 300 -8.02 -8.39 4.85
N ALA A 301 -6.76 -8.46 4.43
CA ALA A 301 -5.98 -9.69 4.30
C ALA A 301 -5.08 -9.91 5.51
N ASN A 302 -5.25 -11.07 6.17
CA ASN A 302 -4.49 -11.51 7.33
C ASN A 302 -3.46 -12.57 6.92
N GLN A 303 -2.20 -12.16 6.88
CA GLN A 303 -1.10 -12.93 6.29
C GLN A 303 -0.86 -14.28 6.97
N ASN A 304 -0.88 -14.32 8.32
CA ASN A 304 -0.42 -15.49 9.08
C ASN A 304 -1.51 -16.53 9.32
N THR A 305 -2.78 -16.11 9.25
CA THR A 305 -3.96 -17.00 9.40
C THR A 305 -4.56 -17.41 8.08
N ASP A 306 -3.95 -17.01 6.95
CA ASP A 306 -4.36 -17.41 5.60
C ASP A 306 -5.84 -17.10 5.31
N ASN A 307 -6.37 -15.98 5.85
CA ASN A 307 -7.75 -15.58 5.67
C ASN A 307 -7.92 -14.09 5.34
N VAL A 308 -9.06 -13.77 4.79
CA VAL A 308 -9.54 -12.38 4.65
C VAL A 308 -10.83 -12.18 5.42
N THR A 309 -11.04 -10.92 5.82
CA THR A 309 -12.22 -10.48 6.57
C THR A 309 -12.91 -9.36 5.79
N LEU A 310 -14.24 -9.46 5.63
CA LEU A 310 -15.10 -8.45 5.04
C LEU A 310 -15.81 -7.67 6.14
N TYR A 311 -15.81 -6.34 5.98
CA TYR A 311 -16.55 -5.41 6.84
C TYR A 311 -17.53 -4.59 6.02
N SER A 312 -18.67 -4.22 6.62
CA SER A 312 -19.42 -3.04 6.19
C SER A 312 -18.82 -1.79 6.81
N ARG A 313 -18.87 -0.69 6.07
CA ARG A 313 -18.43 0.63 6.52
C ARG A 313 -19.62 1.57 6.62
N ASN A 314 -19.79 2.20 7.77
CA ASN A 314 -20.72 3.33 7.94
C ASN A 314 -20.08 4.60 7.32
N GLN A 315 -20.62 5.09 6.23
CA GLN A 315 -20.06 6.25 5.52
C GLN A 315 -20.19 7.57 6.31
N THR A 316 -21.05 7.62 7.34
CA THR A 316 -21.23 8.81 8.17
C THR A 316 -20.29 8.83 9.37
N THR A 317 -20.04 7.69 10.01
CA THR A 317 -19.21 7.59 11.23
C THR A 317 -17.82 7.04 10.96
N GLY A 318 -17.59 6.44 9.78
CA GLY A 318 -16.35 5.73 9.41
C GLY A 318 -16.23 4.34 10.03
N GLU A 319 -17.08 3.98 10.97
CA GLU A 319 -17.00 2.73 11.73
C GLU A 319 -17.21 1.49 10.85
N LEU A 320 -16.50 0.44 11.19
CA LEU A 320 -16.53 -0.86 10.53
C LEU A 320 -17.32 -1.87 11.39
N THR A 321 -18.07 -2.75 10.70
CA THR A 321 -18.74 -3.90 11.32
C THR A 321 -18.37 -5.16 10.54
N CYS A 322 -17.86 -6.19 11.23
CA CYS A 322 -17.49 -7.46 10.59
C CYS A 322 -18.73 -8.16 10.04
N LEU A 323 -18.71 -8.50 8.76
CA LEU A 323 -19.77 -9.22 8.06
C LEU A 323 -19.40 -10.70 7.82
N GLN A 324 -18.17 -10.94 7.32
CA GLN A 324 -17.69 -12.27 7.00
C GLN A 324 -16.22 -12.40 7.39
N LYS A 325 -15.84 -13.51 7.97
CA LYS A 325 -14.46 -13.84 8.35
C LYS A 325 -14.11 -15.24 7.88
N ASP A 326 -12.86 -15.60 8.01
CA ASP A 326 -12.34 -16.94 7.68
C ASP A 326 -12.49 -17.31 6.20
N VAL A 327 -12.55 -16.30 5.30
CA VAL A 327 -12.50 -16.55 3.85
C VAL A 327 -11.05 -16.86 3.46
N PRO A 328 -10.74 -18.09 2.95
CA PRO A 328 -9.36 -18.53 2.83
C PRO A 328 -8.64 -17.86 1.65
N VAL A 329 -7.56 -17.13 1.95
CA VAL A 329 -6.55 -16.63 1.00
C VAL A 329 -5.18 -16.95 1.57
N PRO A 330 -4.46 -17.95 1.04
CA PRO A 330 -3.18 -18.33 1.60
C PRO A 330 -2.16 -17.21 1.45
N GLU A 331 -1.49 -16.87 2.56
CA GLU A 331 -0.40 -15.89 2.61
C GLU A 331 -0.77 -14.51 2.03
N GLY A 332 -2.04 -14.08 2.16
CA GLY A 332 -2.57 -12.83 1.59
C GLY A 332 -1.90 -11.58 2.19
N VAL A 333 -1.37 -10.69 1.35
CA VAL A 333 -0.62 -9.49 1.78
C VAL A 333 -0.93 -8.24 0.98
N CYS A 334 -1.76 -8.33 -0.06
CA CYS A 334 -2.24 -7.21 -0.86
C CYS A 334 -3.70 -7.44 -1.26
N VAL A 335 -4.51 -6.38 -1.23
CA VAL A 335 -5.92 -6.39 -1.66
C VAL A 335 -6.09 -5.32 -2.73
N CYS A 336 -6.53 -5.71 -3.93
CA CYS A 336 -6.68 -4.83 -5.08
C CYS A 336 -8.04 -5.07 -5.74
N PHE A 337 -8.96 -4.10 -5.65
CA PHE A 337 -10.22 -4.14 -6.39
C PHE A 337 -9.98 -3.87 -7.87
N ALA A 338 -10.69 -4.59 -8.72
CA ALA A 338 -10.79 -4.27 -10.14
C ALA A 338 -11.92 -3.24 -10.29
N ASP A 339 -11.55 -2.05 -10.75
CA ASP A 339 -12.49 -0.97 -11.06
C ASP A 339 -13.40 -1.33 -12.26
#